data_cf52bf5a793bc52dba18150f06d2516e
#
_entry.id   cf52bf5a793bc52dba18150f06d2516e
#
_cell.length_a   1.000
_cell.length_b   1.000
_cell.length_c   1.000
_cell.angle_alpha   90.00
_cell.angle_beta   90.00
_cell.angle_gamma   90.00
#
_symmetry.space_group_name_H-M   'P 1'
#
loop_
_entity.id
_entity.type
_entity.pdbx_description
1 polymer ?
#
loop_
_entity_poly.entity_id
_entity_poly.type
_entity_poly.pdbx_seq_one_letter_code
_entity_poly.pdbx_strand_id
1 'polypeptide(L)'
;VLPGAGQIYNRKYWKLPIIYGGFVGCFYALTWNNQMYHDYSQAYMDIMDNDPNTQSYNSFLHLGNVVTESNKAKYQELFRKRKDRYRKWRDLSVFSLIGVYALSIIDAYVDASLSEFDISDDLSLHIAPTVMSDKQSRNPLQSTAVGIGCSLTF
;
A
#
# COMPACT_ATOMS: atom_id res chain seq x y z
N VAL A 1 5.52 -12.70 13.72
CA VAL A 1 4.24 -12.47 13.06
C VAL A 1 4.51 -12.22 11.59
N LEU A 2 3.92 -13.04 10.70
CA LEU A 2 4.09 -12.90 9.25
C LEU A 2 3.12 -11.83 8.73
N PRO A 3 3.58 -10.88 7.87
CA PRO A 3 2.68 -9.94 7.22
C PRO A 3 1.67 -10.69 6.33
N GLY A 4 0.40 -10.33 6.42
CA GLY A 4 -0.67 -11.00 5.67
C GLY A 4 -1.30 -12.21 6.38
N ALA A 5 -0.71 -12.76 7.45
CA ALA A 5 -1.29 -13.90 8.15
C ALA A 5 -2.67 -13.60 8.76
N GLY A 6 -2.90 -12.38 9.23
CA GLY A 6 -4.20 -11.95 9.73
C GLY A 6 -5.28 -11.94 8.66
N GLN A 7 -4.97 -11.48 7.47
CA GLN A 7 -5.89 -11.46 6.33
C GLN A 7 -6.22 -12.88 5.84
N ILE A 8 -5.27 -13.81 5.92
CA ILE A 8 -5.51 -15.24 5.63
C ILE A 8 -6.46 -15.82 6.68
N TYR A 9 -6.22 -15.54 7.95
CA TYR A 9 -7.08 -16.00 9.04
C TYR A 9 -8.51 -15.49 8.89
N ASN A 10 -8.68 -14.21 8.55
CA ASN A 10 -9.97 -13.55 8.33
C ASN A 10 -10.60 -13.88 6.97
N ARG A 11 -10.00 -14.78 6.16
CA ARG A 11 -10.45 -15.18 4.81
C ARG A 11 -10.58 -14.01 3.82
N LYS A 12 -9.90 -12.89 4.05
CA LYS A 12 -9.91 -11.70 3.17
C LYS A 12 -8.75 -11.74 2.16
N TYR A 13 -8.67 -12.81 1.37
CA TYR A 13 -7.56 -13.09 0.45
C TYR A 13 -7.32 -12.00 -0.60
N TRP A 14 -8.35 -11.26 -0.98
CA TRP A 14 -8.26 -10.19 -1.96
C TRP A 14 -7.37 -9.00 -1.49
N LYS A 15 -7.17 -8.84 -0.18
CA LYS A 15 -6.30 -7.82 0.40
C LYS A 15 -4.81 -8.20 0.32
N LEU A 16 -4.49 -9.48 0.19
CA LEU A 16 -3.11 -9.97 0.15
C LEU A 16 -2.27 -9.34 -0.97
N PRO A 17 -2.74 -9.26 -2.23
CA PRO A 17 -1.98 -8.63 -3.30
C PRO A 17 -1.65 -7.16 -3.01
N ILE A 18 -2.54 -6.42 -2.34
CA ILE A 18 -2.34 -5.01 -1.99
C ILE A 18 -1.24 -4.89 -0.93
N ILE A 19 -1.31 -5.70 0.12
CA ILE A 19 -0.32 -5.70 1.21
C ILE A 19 1.05 -6.11 0.69
N TYR A 20 1.14 -7.24 -0.03
CA TYR A 20 2.41 -7.70 -0.59
C TYR A 20 2.95 -6.75 -1.66
N GLY A 21 2.09 -6.13 -2.48
CA GLY A 21 2.48 -5.07 -3.42
C GLY A 21 3.10 -3.87 -2.71
N GLY A 22 2.53 -3.45 -1.59
CA GLY A 22 3.09 -2.40 -0.74
C GLY A 22 4.48 -2.78 -0.18
N PHE A 23 4.63 -4.00 0.33
CA PHE A 23 5.93 -4.49 0.83
C PHE A 23 6.98 -4.56 -0.27
N VAL A 24 6.64 -5.14 -1.42
CA VAL A 24 7.57 -5.25 -2.56
C VAL A 24 7.99 -3.87 -3.05
N GLY A 25 7.06 -2.92 -3.16
CA GLY A 25 7.35 -1.55 -3.56
C GLY A 25 8.29 -0.84 -2.58
N CYS A 26 8.02 -0.94 -1.28
CA CYS A 26 8.88 -0.35 -0.24
C CYS A 26 10.27 -1.03 -0.21
N PHE A 27 10.33 -2.34 -0.36
CA PHE A 27 11.59 -3.08 -0.37
C PHE A 27 12.43 -2.73 -1.61
N TYR A 28 11.79 -2.62 -2.78
CA TYR A 28 12.47 -2.16 -3.98
C TYR A 28 13.01 -0.74 -3.82
N ALA A 29 12.21 0.19 -3.29
CA ALA A 29 12.65 1.55 -3.02
C ALA A 29 13.84 1.58 -2.03
N LEU A 30 13.79 0.76 -0.98
CA LEU A 30 14.86 0.64 0.00
C LEU A 30 16.17 0.15 -0.64
N THR A 31 16.12 -0.95 -1.40
CA THR A 31 17.31 -1.52 -2.04
C THR A 31 17.90 -0.57 -3.08
N TRP A 32 17.06 0.05 -3.91
CA TRP A 32 17.50 1.04 -4.90
C TRP A 32 18.17 2.26 -4.26
N ASN A 33 17.52 2.88 -3.26
CA ASN A 33 18.07 4.04 -2.58
C ASN A 33 19.35 3.71 -1.79
N ASN A 34 19.41 2.51 -1.22
CA ASN A 34 20.62 2.04 -0.53
C ASN A 34 21.78 1.86 -1.51
N GLN A 35 21.55 1.26 -2.67
CA GLN A 35 22.57 1.13 -3.71
C GLN A 35 23.06 2.49 -4.18
N MET A 36 22.15 3.39 -4.54
CA MET A 36 22.51 4.75 -4.96
C MET A 36 23.28 5.50 -3.87
N TYR A 37 22.90 5.32 -2.59
CA TYR A 37 23.66 5.89 -1.48
C TYR A 37 25.10 5.38 -1.45
N HIS A 38 25.32 4.07 -1.60
CA HIS A 38 26.65 3.48 -1.62
C HIS A 38 27.47 3.99 -2.81
N ASP A 39 26.89 3.99 -3.99
CA ASP A 39 27.56 4.40 -5.23
C ASP A 39 28.01 5.89 -5.16
N TYR A 40 27.12 6.78 -4.73
CA TYR A 40 27.47 8.20 -4.56
C TYR A 40 28.41 8.44 -3.35
N SER A 41 28.35 7.59 -2.32
CA SER A 41 29.29 7.65 -1.21
C SER A 41 30.70 7.27 -1.66
N GLN A 42 30.81 6.21 -2.47
CA GLN A 42 32.08 5.78 -3.05
C GLN A 42 32.65 6.87 -3.96
N ALA A 43 31.86 7.38 -4.91
CA ALA A 43 32.26 8.45 -5.81
C ALA A 43 32.70 9.72 -5.06
N TYR A 44 32.07 10.02 -3.92
CA TYR A 44 32.46 11.15 -3.08
C TYR A 44 33.79 10.91 -2.38
N MET A 45 34.07 9.68 -1.91
CA MET A 45 35.35 9.34 -1.30
C MET A 45 36.48 9.36 -2.32
N ASP A 46 36.27 8.74 -3.46
CA ASP A 46 37.28 8.65 -4.54
C ASP A 46 37.66 10.02 -5.13
N ILE A 47 36.76 10.98 -5.11
CA ILE A 47 37.08 12.35 -5.55
C ILE A 47 37.86 13.13 -4.49
N MET A 48 37.85 12.66 -3.23
CA MET A 48 38.55 13.30 -2.12
C MET A 48 39.94 12.72 -1.86
N ASP A 49 40.18 11.43 -2.14
CA ASP A 49 41.42 10.74 -1.80
C ASP A 49 42.56 11.04 -2.77
N ASN A 50 42.31 11.67 -3.91
CA ASN A 50 43.28 12.00 -4.96
C ASN A 50 44.06 10.77 -5.52
N ASP A 51 43.60 9.55 -5.30
CA ASP A 51 44.21 8.35 -5.86
C ASP A 51 43.80 8.21 -7.35
N PRO A 52 44.74 8.17 -8.29
CA PRO A 52 44.43 8.00 -9.71
C PRO A 52 43.85 6.63 -10.06
N ASN A 53 43.90 5.64 -9.18
CA ASN A 53 43.36 4.30 -9.41
C ASN A 53 41.89 4.17 -8.97
N THR A 54 41.40 5.06 -8.11
CA THR A 54 40.03 5.08 -7.60
C THR A 54 39.24 6.20 -8.26
N GLN A 55 38.50 5.88 -9.33
CA GLN A 55 37.78 6.86 -10.14
C GLN A 55 36.33 6.44 -10.39
N SER A 56 35.63 5.91 -9.37
CA SER A 56 34.24 5.47 -9.49
C SER A 56 33.29 6.62 -9.85
N TYR A 57 33.67 7.87 -9.54
CA TYR A 57 32.91 9.06 -9.96
C TYR A 57 32.78 9.22 -11.48
N ASN A 58 33.66 8.63 -12.28
CA ASN A 58 33.60 8.69 -13.74
C ASN A 58 32.33 8.03 -14.29
N SER A 59 31.77 7.05 -13.61
CA SER A 59 30.51 6.39 -13.99
C SER A 59 29.30 7.34 -13.94
N PHE A 60 29.40 8.43 -13.20
CA PHE A 60 28.32 9.41 -13.02
C PHE A 60 28.54 10.70 -13.83
N LEU A 61 29.66 10.79 -14.54
CA LEU A 61 29.93 11.91 -15.40
C LEU A 61 29.27 11.69 -16.78
N HIS A 62 28.73 12.76 -17.36
CA HIS A 62 28.33 12.71 -18.75
C HIS A 62 29.54 12.48 -19.66
N LEU A 63 29.33 11.74 -20.75
CA LEU A 63 30.34 11.49 -21.79
C LEU A 63 31.06 12.79 -22.17
N GLY A 64 32.39 12.79 -22.01
CA GLY A 64 33.25 13.94 -22.35
C GLY A 64 33.54 14.91 -21.21
N ASN A 65 32.91 14.74 -20.04
CA ASN A 65 33.27 15.52 -18.87
C ASN A 65 34.41 14.85 -18.07
N VAL A 66 35.43 15.63 -17.73
CA VAL A 66 36.56 15.20 -16.94
C VAL A 66 36.61 16.05 -15.66
N VAL A 67 36.89 15.43 -14.54
CA VAL A 67 37.14 16.16 -13.30
C VAL A 67 38.52 16.80 -13.38
N THR A 68 38.53 18.13 -13.34
CA THR A 68 39.74 18.96 -13.33
C THR A 68 39.82 19.70 -12.01
N GLU A 69 40.98 20.15 -11.59
CA GLU A 69 41.14 20.90 -10.32
C GLU A 69 40.20 22.13 -10.23
N SER A 70 39.91 22.75 -11.38
CA SER A 70 38.97 23.90 -11.43
C SER A 70 37.51 23.55 -11.15
N ASN A 71 37.07 22.32 -11.45
CA ASN A 71 35.68 21.87 -11.29
C ASN A 71 35.50 20.82 -10.18
N LYS A 72 36.59 20.33 -9.58
CA LYS A 72 36.61 19.32 -8.53
C LYS A 72 35.69 19.68 -7.36
N ALA A 73 35.80 20.89 -6.84
CA ALA A 73 34.97 21.38 -5.72
C ALA A 73 33.46 21.30 -6.04
N LYS A 74 33.08 21.63 -7.28
CA LYS A 74 31.68 21.55 -7.73
C LYS A 74 31.17 20.11 -7.75
N TYR A 75 31.98 19.16 -8.23
CA TYR A 75 31.60 17.74 -8.23
C TYR A 75 31.58 17.14 -6.83
N GLN A 76 32.52 17.52 -5.95
CA GLN A 76 32.49 17.13 -4.54
C GLN A 76 31.17 17.54 -3.87
N GLU A 77 30.75 18.78 -4.05
CA GLU A 77 29.50 19.28 -3.52
C GLU A 77 28.28 18.54 -4.13
N LEU A 78 28.32 18.27 -5.43
CA LEU A 78 27.26 17.54 -6.14
C LEU A 78 27.12 16.10 -5.57
N PHE A 79 28.21 15.36 -5.44
CA PHE A 79 28.20 13.98 -4.93
C PHE A 79 27.79 13.95 -3.45
N ARG A 80 28.26 14.91 -2.64
CA ARG A 80 27.81 15.06 -1.25
C ARG A 80 26.28 15.26 -1.17
N LYS A 81 25.72 16.20 -1.93
CA LYS A 81 24.28 16.46 -1.95
C LYS A 81 23.48 15.24 -2.44
N ARG A 82 23.98 14.52 -3.46
CA ARG A 82 23.34 13.29 -3.96
C ARG A 82 23.38 12.19 -2.91
N LYS A 83 24.53 11.91 -2.31
CA LYS A 83 24.69 10.96 -1.21
C LYS A 83 23.71 11.25 -0.07
N ASP A 84 23.66 12.51 0.41
CA ASP A 84 22.80 12.91 1.52
C ASP A 84 21.30 12.78 1.15
N ARG A 85 20.95 13.04 -0.11
CA ARG A 85 19.60 12.83 -0.62
C ARG A 85 19.21 11.35 -0.59
N TYR A 86 20.01 10.47 -1.16
CA TYR A 86 19.72 9.03 -1.19
C TYR A 86 19.71 8.41 0.21
N ARG A 87 20.55 8.90 1.12
CA ARG A 87 20.47 8.53 2.52
C ARG A 87 19.11 8.83 3.12
N LYS A 88 18.59 10.05 2.93
CA LYS A 88 17.25 10.45 3.41
C LYS A 88 16.15 9.59 2.78
N TRP A 89 16.21 9.34 1.48
CA TRP A 89 15.23 8.50 0.79
C TRP A 89 15.28 7.05 1.26
N ARG A 90 16.46 6.51 1.51
CA ARG A 90 16.63 5.18 2.11
C ARG A 90 15.98 5.11 3.49
N ASP A 91 16.29 6.07 4.35
CA ASP A 91 15.75 6.12 5.71
C ASP A 91 14.22 6.28 5.68
N LEU A 92 13.68 7.09 4.77
CA LEU A 92 12.24 7.22 4.54
C LEU A 92 11.62 5.89 4.06
N SER A 93 12.31 5.13 3.21
CA SER A 93 11.83 3.81 2.74
C SER A 93 11.73 2.81 3.90
N VAL A 94 12.65 2.86 4.88
CA VAL A 94 12.58 2.04 6.10
C VAL A 94 11.34 2.42 6.92
N PHE A 95 11.10 3.72 7.15
CA PHE A 95 9.91 4.16 7.87
C PHE A 95 8.61 3.79 7.14
N SER A 96 8.61 3.90 5.81
CA SER A 96 7.45 3.48 5.00
C SER A 96 7.17 1.98 5.13
N LEU A 97 8.21 1.15 5.14
CA LEU A 97 8.09 -0.30 5.34
C LEU A 97 7.46 -0.64 6.70
N ILE A 98 7.93 0.03 7.77
CA ILE A 98 7.35 -0.11 9.11
C ILE A 98 5.88 0.36 9.12
N GLY A 99 5.57 1.46 8.44
CA GLY A 99 4.21 1.98 8.31
C GLY A 99 3.26 1.01 7.61
N VAL A 100 3.67 0.43 6.48
CA VAL A 100 2.89 -0.61 5.77
C VAL A 100 2.63 -1.82 6.66
N TYR A 101 3.64 -2.24 7.44
CA TYR A 101 3.49 -3.35 8.37
C TYR A 101 2.49 -3.03 9.49
N ALA A 102 2.59 -1.85 10.10
CA ALA A 102 1.66 -1.40 11.14
C ALA A 102 0.22 -1.33 10.61
N LEU A 103 0.02 -0.75 9.41
CA LEU A 103 -1.30 -0.70 8.78
C LEU A 103 -1.86 -2.08 8.48
N SER A 104 -1.03 -3.04 8.06
CA SER A 104 -1.43 -4.43 7.83
C SER A 104 -1.93 -5.10 9.12
N ILE A 105 -1.30 -4.80 10.26
CA ILE A 105 -1.73 -5.33 11.56
C ILE A 105 -3.07 -4.72 11.98
N ILE A 106 -3.21 -3.39 11.86
CA ILE A 106 -4.43 -2.67 12.20
C ILE A 106 -5.61 -3.17 11.35
N ASP A 107 -5.41 -3.31 10.03
CA ASP A 107 -6.42 -3.81 9.10
C ASP A 107 -6.89 -5.23 9.50
N ALA A 108 -5.94 -6.12 9.80
CA ALA A 108 -6.28 -7.48 10.23
C ALA A 108 -7.02 -7.52 11.56
N TYR A 109 -6.66 -6.63 12.49
CA TYR A 109 -7.33 -6.49 13.78
C TYR A 109 -8.77 -5.98 13.63
N VAL A 110 -8.96 -4.94 12.82
CA VAL A 110 -10.29 -4.38 12.53
C VAL A 110 -11.19 -5.41 11.87
N ASP A 111 -10.68 -6.14 10.87
CA ASP A 111 -11.44 -7.20 10.21
C ASP A 111 -11.84 -8.32 11.19
N ALA A 112 -10.95 -8.71 12.10
CA ALA A 112 -11.25 -9.70 13.13
C ALA A 112 -12.34 -9.19 14.09
N SER A 113 -12.21 -7.97 14.58
CA SER A 113 -13.17 -7.36 15.48
C SER A 113 -14.56 -7.20 14.84
N LEU A 114 -14.60 -6.82 13.56
CA LEU A 114 -15.88 -6.69 12.84
C LEU A 114 -16.52 -8.04 12.54
N SER A 115 -15.75 -9.13 12.44
CA SER A 115 -16.29 -10.48 12.21
C SER A 115 -17.02 -11.04 13.44
N GLU A 116 -16.74 -10.51 14.64
CA GLU A 116 -17.46 -10.86 15.86
C GLU A 116 -18.84 -10.18 15.96
N PHE A 117 -19.03 -9.07 15.22
CA PHE A 117 -20.35 -8.47 15.05
C PHE A 117 -21.09 -9.20 13.92
N ASP A 118 -21.44 -10.43 14.17
CA ASP A 118 -22.39 -11.16 13.35
C ASP A 118 -23.74 -10.47 13.47
N ILE A 119 -24.13 -9.73 12.43
CA ILE A 119 -25.52 -9.32 12.27
C ILE A 119 -26.21 -10.63 11.98
N SER A 120 -26.83 -11.21 13.00
CA SER A 120 -27.55 -12.47 12.91
C SER A 120 -28.41 -12.44 11.64
N ASP A 121 -28.31 -13.46 10.81
CA ASP A 121 -29.10 -13.67 9.59
C ASP A 121 -30.62 -13.71 9.89
N ASP A 122 -30.99 -13.59 11.18
CA ASP A 122 -32.37 -13.57 11.67
C ASP A 122 -33.13 -12.28 11.29
N LEU A 123 -32.42 -11.19 10.91
CA LEU A 123 -33.09 -9.98 10.43
C LEU A 123 -33.24 -10.01 8.89
N SER A 124 -34.25 -10.70 8.41
CA SER A 124 -34.57 -10.73 6.98
C SER A 124 -35.77 -9.85 6.64
N LEU A 125 -35.54 -8.88 5.75
CA LEU A 125 -36.59 -8.08 5.15
C LEU A 125 -37.08 -8.79 3.86
N HIS A 126 -38.24 -9.37 3.90
CA HIS A 126 -38.86 -10.01 2.75
C HIS A 126 -39.85 -9.05 2.08
N ILE A 127 -39.56 -8.61 0.87
CA ILE A 127 -40.47 -7.79 0.05
C ILE A 127 -41.05 -8.67 -1.05
N ALA A 128 -42.34 -8.91 -1.01
CA ALA A 128 -43.02 -9.71 -2.03
C ALA A 128 -44.32 -9.04 -2.48
N PRO A 129 -44.70 -9.18 -3.75
CA PRO A 129 -46.01 -8.76 -4.18
C PRO A 129 -47.09 -9.62 -3.51
N THR A 130 -48.06 -8.97 -2.87
CA THR A 130 -49.13 -9.65 -2.14
C THR A 130 -50.47 -9.27 -2.73
N VAL A 131 -51.30 -10.28 -2.97
CA VAL A 131 -52.67 -10.10 -3.43
C VAL A 131 -53.60 -10.31 -2.24
N MET A 132 -54.26 -9.25 -1.82
CA MET A 132 -55.29 -9.32 -0.78
C MET A 132 -56.68 -9.50 -1.43
N SER A 133 -57.38 -10.57 -1.07
CA SER A 133 -58.78 -10.78 -1.48
C SER A 133 -59.68 -10.66 -0.26
N ASP A 134 -60.64 -9.74 -0.32
CA ASP A 134 -61.66 -9.61 0.72
C ASP A 134 -62.78 -10.61 0.43
N LYS A 135 -62.90 -11.63 1.31
CA LYS A 135 -63.94 -12.69 1.20
C LYS A 135 -65.35 -12.22 1.45
N GLN A 136 -65.52 -10.94 1.86
CA GLN A 136 -66.83 -10.38 2.21
C GLN A 136 -67.49 -9.59 1.07
N SER A 137 -66.75 -9.36 -0.01
CA SER A 137 -67.30 -8.65 -1.18
C SER A 137 -68.01 -9.61 -2.17
N ARG A 138 -69.20 -9.29 -2.53
CA ARG A 138 -70.09 -10.08 -3.47
C ARG A 138 -69.63 -10.02 -4.93
N ASN A 139 -68.70 -9.14 -5.28
CA ASN A 139 -68.20 -8.97 -6.66
C ASN A 139 -66.73 -9.36 -6.72
N PRO A 140 -66.29 -10.43 -7.43
CA PRO A 140 -64.96 -10.94 -7.48
C PRO A 140 -63.93 -9.97 -8.12
N LEU A 141 -64.38 -9.01 -8.92
CA LEU A 141 -63.51 -8.01 -9.57
C LEU A 141 -63.20 -6.78 -8.69
N GLN A 142 -63.99 -6.55 -7.62
CA GLN A 142 -63.76 -5.44 -6.68
C GLN A 142 -63.10 -5.90 -5.35
N SER A 143 -62.91 -7.21 -5.15
CA SER A 143 -62.41 -7.78 -3.92
C SER A 143 -60.93 -8.08 -3.96
N THR A 144 -60.21 -7.74 -5.05
CA THR A 144 -58.81 -8.08 -5.19
C THR A 144 -57.97 -6.80 -5.25
N ALA A 145 -57.16 -6.57 -4.23
CA ALA A 145 -56.19 -5.51 -4.19
C ALA A 145 -54.77 -6.12 -4.33
N VAL A 146 -53.97 -5.54 -5.22
CA VAL A 146 -52.56 -5.90 -5.38
C VAL A 146 -51.73 -4.87 -4.61
N GLY A 147 -50.91 -5.35 -3.70
CA GLY A 147 -50.04 -4.52 -2.89
C GLY A 147 -48.64 -5.12 -2.73
N ILE A 148 -47.75 -4.38 -2.10
CA ILE A 148 -46.42 -4.85 -1.71
C ILE A 148 -46.49 -5.22 -0.23
N GLY A 149 -46.28 -6.49 0.08
CA GLY A 149 -46.13 -6.97 1.46
C GLY A 149 -44.68 -6.86 1.90
N CYS A 150 -44.44 -6.21 3.06
CA CYS A 150 -43.18 -6.19 3.73
C CYS A 150 -43.30 -7.01 5.02
N SER A 151 -42.52 -8.07 5.17
CA SER A 151 -42.39 -8.81 6.42
C SER A 151 -40.99 -8.69 6.97
N LEU A 152 -40.88 -8.37 8.24
CA LEU A 152 -39.66 -8.36 9.03
C LEU A 152 -39.70 -9.55 9.97
N THR A 153 -38.73 -10.47 9.84
CA THR A 153 -38.57 -11.59 10.76
C THR A 153 -37.43 -11.24 11.71
N PHE A 154 -37.67 -11.42 13.03
CA PHE A 154 -36.69 -11.17 14.10
C PHE A 154 -36.15 -12.48 14.61
#